data_79f87182a9d6b53e16f5142fd0b9387a
#
_entry.id   79f87182a9d6b53e16f5142fd0b9387a
#
_cell.length_a   1.000
_cell.length_b   1.000
_cell.length_c   1.000
_cell.angle_alpha   90.00
_cell.angle_beta   90.00
_cell.angle_gamma   90.00
#
_symmetry.space_group_name_H-M   'P 1'
#
loop_
_entity.id
_entity.type
_entity.pdbx_description
1 polymer ?
#
loop_
_entity_poly.entity_id
_entity_poly.type
_entity_poly.pdbx_seq_one_letter_code
_entity_poly.pdbx_strand_id
1 'polypeptide(L)'
;MPVYVQQKVLTEDVINNINVVFAYLENDKKSGGTALATFLRDSDQGIGIRLKKSHGDQIGCYWDDKEFRYNTDKMKEDIGSLEELLRNERTVVFAKGDFDSYNEQRFLEVSPRSYKYFKNRITKLLRIYRP
;
A
#
# COMPACT_ATOMS: atom_id res chain seq x y z
N MET A 1 4.15 -2.40 17.27
CA MET A 1 3.32 -1.41 17.90
C MET A 1 2.15 -1.00 17.02
N PRO A 2 1.48 0.14 17.25
CA PRO A 2 0.23 0.38 16.56
C PRO A 2 0.41 0.80 15.11
N VAL A 3 -0.58 0.46 14.30
CA VAL A 3 -0.78 1.04 12.99
C VAL A 3 -1.99 1.98 13.08
N TYR A 4 -1.79 3.21 12.66
CA TYR A 4 -2.84 4.22 12.59
C TYR A 4 -3.33 4.34 11.15
N VAL A 5 -4.62 4.60 10.97
CA VAL A 5 -5.19 4.84 9.66
C VAL A 5 -5.49 6.33 9.54
N GLN A 6 -4.93 6.96 8.51
CA GLN A 6 -5.16 8.38 8.25
C GLN A 6 -5.66 8.55 6.82
N GLN A 7 -6.82 9.19 6.66
CA GLN A 7 -7.44 9.35 5.35
C GLN A 7 -6.60 10.25 4.43
N LYS A 8 -6.19 11.40 4.92
CA LYS A 8 -5.42 12.35 4.13
C LYS A 8 -4.06 12.57 4.78
N VAL A 9 -3.01 12.15 4.10
CA VAL A 9 -1.62 12.34 4.52
C VAL A 9 -0.97 13.32 3.56
N LEU A 10 -0.40 14.38 4.11
CA LEU A 10 0.34 15.39 3.36
C LEU A 10 1.84 15.16 3.51
N THR A 11 2.63 15.66 2.56
CA THR A 11 4.09 15.55 2.65
C THR A 11 4.64 16.21 3.91
N GLU A 12 4.01 17.30 4.37
CA GLU A 12 4.40 17.96 5.62
C GLU A 12 4.16 17.09 6.85
N ASP A 13 3.15 16.19 6.81
CA ASP A 13 2.91 15.23 7.89
C ASP A 13 4.09 14.28 8.01
N VAL A 14 4.66 13.87 6.90
CA VAL A 14 5.82 12.99 6.86
C VAL A 14 7.05 13.71 7.43
N ILE A 15 7.28 14.92 6.98
CA ILE A 15 8.43 15.75 7.41
C ILE A 15 8.37 16.00 8.92
N ASN A 16 7.18 16.27 9.45
CA ASN A 16 6.99 16.61 10.86
C ASN A 16 6.99 15.39 11.80
N ASN A 17 7.00 14.17 11.26
CA ASN A 17 6.93 12.93 12.05
C ASN A 17 8.03 11.96 11.62
N ILE A 18 9.27 12.36 11.84
CA ILE A 18 10.46 11.67 11.29
C ILE A 18 10.63 10.22 11.74
N ASN A 19 10.01 9.84 12.85
CA ASN A 19 10.10 8.46 13.39
C ASN A 19 8.93 7.58 12.97
N VAL A 20 8.02 8.11 12.15
CA VAL A 20 6.84 7.39 11.68
C VAL A 20 7.09 6.90 10.25
N VAL A 21 6.66 5.67 9.96
CA VAL A 21 6.69 5.10 8.61
C VAL A 21 5.28 5.18 8.04
N PHE A 22 5.18 5.59 6.79
CA PHE A 22 3.90 5.75 6.09
C PHE A 22 3.76 4.68 5.01
N ALA A 23 2.71 3.88 5.11
CA ALA A 23 2.39 2.87 4.11
C ALA A 23 1.56 3.51 2.99
N TYR A 24 2.03 3.38 1.77
CA TYR A 24 1.39 3.95 0.59
C TYR A 24 1.23 2.91 -0.50
N LEU A 25 0.44 3.26 -1.51
CA LEU A 25 0.14 2.39 -2.63
C LEU A 25 1.22 2.48 -3.70
N GLU A 26 1.78 1.33 -4.07
CA GLU A 26 2.86 1.25 -5.05
C GLU A 26 2.43 0.42 -6.27
N ASN A 27 3.21 0.52 -7.34
CA ASN A 27 3.09 -0.33 -8.52
C ASN A 27 4.44 -1.00 -8.83
N ASP A 28 4.41 -2.02 -9.69
CA ASP A 28 5.62 -2.79 -10.03
C ASP A 28 6.73 -1.94 -10.65
N LYS A 29 6.37 -0.91 -11.40
CA LYS A 29 7.35 -0.03 -12.05
C LYS A 29 7.95 1.00 -11.09
N LYS A 30 7.36 1.14 -9.90
CA LYS A 30 7.82 2.10 -8.88
C LYS A 30 8.01 3.50 -9.46
N SER A 31 7.02 3.96 -10.23
CA SER A 31 7.03 5.28 -10.86
C SER A 31 5.64 5.85 -10.98
N GLY A 32 5.53 7.17 -11.03
CA GLY A 32 4.24 7.86 -11.07
C GLY A 32 3.47 7.72 -9.75
N GLY A 33 2.18 7.94 -9.81
CA GLY A 33 1.28 7.85 -8.66
C GLY A 33 0.96 9.20 -8.06
N THR A 34 0.41 9.19 -6.85
CA THR A 34 0.06 10.41 -6.12
C THR A 34 1.31 11.20 -5.73
N ALA A 35 1.12 12.47 -5.35
CA ALA A 35 2.22 13.29 -4.83
C ALA A 35 2.85 12.65 -3.59
N LEU A 36 2.02 12.05 -2.73
CA LEU A 36 2.49 11.35 -1.53
C LEU A 36 3.35 10.14 -1.89
N ALA A 37 2.88 9.29 -2.82
CA ALA A 37 3.62 8.11 -3.26
C ALA A 37 4.97 8.51 -3.86
N THR A 38 5.00 9.54 -4.69
CA THR A 38 6.22 10.05 -5.31
C THR A 38 7.21 10.54 -4.25
N PHE A 39 6.72 11.23 -3.23
CA PHE A 39 7.55 11.71 -2.12
C PHE A 39 8.09 10.55 -1.27
N LEU A 40 7.22 9.61 -0.88
CA LEU A 40 7.56 8.51 0.02
C LEU A 40 8.48 7.48 -0.62
N ARG A 41 8.41 7.30 -1.93
CA ARG A 41 9.22 6.30 -2.65
C ARG A 41 10.70 6.51 -2.45
N ASP A 42 11.14 7.76 -2.39
CA ASP A 42 12.54 8.12 -2.19
C ASP A 42 12.86 8.44 -0.73
N SER A 43 11.94 8.18 0.18
CA SER A 43 12.07 8.47 1.61
C SER A 43 12.30 7.19 2.40
N ASP A 44 13.08 7.26 3.45
CA ASP A 44 13.23 6.16 4.41
C ASP A 44 12.01 5.99 5.32
N GLN A 45 11.05 6.90 5.23
CA GLN A 45 9.79 6.85 5.97
C GLN A 45 8.65 6.22 5.15
N GLY A 46 8.92 5.75 3.96
CA GLY A 46 7.90 5.16 3.10
C GLY A 46 8.01 3.65 3.02
N ILE A 47 6.87 2.97 3.02
CA ILE A 47 6.78 1.56 2.66
C ILE A 47 5.67 1.41 1.63
N GLY A 48 6.05 0.99 0.41
CA GLY A 48 5.11 0.81 -0.68
C GLY A 48 4.53 -0.60 -0.68
N ILE A 49 3.21 -0.69 -0.87
CA ILE A 49 2.54 -1.98 -1.03
C ILE A 49 2.06 -2.05 -2.47
N ARG A 50 2.64 -2.97 -3.23
CA ARG A 50 2.32 -3.13 -4.65
C ARG A 50 0.96 -3.77 -4.83
N LEU A 51 0.19 -3.19 -5.73
CA LEU A 51 -1.16 -3.63 -6.02
C LEU A 51 -1.49 -3.56 -7.52
N LYS A 52 -0.63 -2.92 -8.31
CA LYS A 52 -0.82 -2.68 -9.75
C LYS A 52 0.48 -2.88 -10.52
N LYS A 53 0.36 -3.03 -11.84
CA LYS A 53 1.53 -3.08 -12.73
C LYS A 53 2.20 -1.73 -12.89
N SER A 54 1.40 -0.69 -13.09
CA SER A 54 1.90 0.65 -13.37
C SER A 54 0.88 1.71 -12.95
N HIS A 55 1.33 2.96 -12.91
CA HIS A 55 0.45 4.09 -12.66
C HIS A 55 -0.52 4.28 -13.83
N GLY A 56 -1.76 4.65 -13.53
CA GLY A 56 -2.80 4.91 -14.51
C GLY A 56 -4.06 4.11 -14.21
N ASP A 57 -5.14 4.41 -14.95
CA ASP A 57 -6.45 3.79 -14.73
C ASP A 57 -6.88 2.86 -15.88
N GLN A 58 -6.04 2.64 -16.86
CA GLN A 58 -6.31 1.72 -17.96
C GLN A 58 -6.19 0.28 -17.47
N ILE A 59 -6.93 -0.64 -18.10
CA ILE A 59 -6.92 -2.06 -17.72
C ILE A 59 -5.51 -2.63 -17.69
N GLY A 60 -4.67 -2.28 -18.64
CA GLY A 60 -3.27 -2.74 -18.70
C GLY A 60 -2.39 -2.26 -17.55
N CYS A 61 -2.85 -1.29 -16.76
CA CYS A 61 -2.13 -0.80 -15.59
C CYS A 61 -2.39 -1.66 -14.34
N TYR A 62 -3.36 -2.57 -14.41
CA TYR A 62 -3.76 -3.42 -13.30
C TYR A 62 -3.25 -4.84 -13.51
N TRP A 63 -2.98 -5.54 -12.41
CA TRP A 63 -2.68 -6.97 -12.47
C TRP A 63 -3.90 -7.75 -12.95
N ASP A 64 -3.62 -8.89 -13.59
CA ASP A 64 -4.63 -9.86 -14.04
C ASP A 64 -4.57 -11.08 -13.12
N ASP A 65 -5.73 -11.70 -12.81
CA ASP A 65 -5.79 -12.88 -11.95
C ASP A 65 -5.17 -14.13 -12.60
N LYS A 66 -4.85 -14.12 -13.88
CA LYS A 66 -4.03 -15.16 -14.49
C LYS A 66 -2.65 -15.25 -13.85
N GLU A 67 -2.18 -14.13 -13.30
CA GLU A 67 -0.92 -14.03 -12.58
C GLU A 67 -1.14 -13.93 -11.07
N PHE A 68 -2.19 -14.56 -10.57
CA PHE A 68 -2.59 -14.46 -9.16
C PHE A 68 -1.45 -14.77 -8.21
N ARG A 69 -0.69 -15.82 -8.50
CA ARG A 69 0.43 -16.22 -7.65
C ARG A 69 1.53 -15.16 -7.62
N TYR A 70 1.87 -14.62 -8.78
CA TYR A 70 2.82 -13.51 -8.87
C TYR A 70 2.34 -12.31 -8.06
N ASN A 71 1.07 -11.93 -8.26
CA ASN A 71 0.47 -10.78 -7.60
C ASN A 71 0.50 -10.93 -6.08
N THR A 72 0.08 -12.09 -5.57
CA THR A 72 0.03 -12.33 -4.13
C THR A 72 1.43 -12.48 -3.52
N ASP A 73 2.39 -13.01 -4.27
CA ASP A 73 3.78 -13.08 -3.78
C ASP A 73 4.36 -11.68 -3.57
N LYS A 74 4.08 -10.75 -4.47
CA LYS A 74 4.51 -9.35 -4.33
C LYS A 74 3.84 -8.67 -3.15
N MET A 75 2.54 -8.89 -2.98
CA MET A 75 1.81 -8.36 -1.84
C MET A 75 2.31 -8.95 -0.52
N LYS A 76 2.59 -10.24 -0.47
CA LYS A 76 3.14 -10.90 0.74
C LYS A 76 4.49 -10.31 1.12
N GLU A 77 5.34 -10.05 0.14
CA GLU A 77 6.65 -9.44 0.36
C GLU A 77 6.49 -8.05 1.00
N ASP A 78 5.65 -7.22 0.43
CA ASP A 78 5.46 -5.85 0.90
C ASP A 78 4.75 -5.80 2.26
N ILE A 79 3.68 -6.58 2.43
CA ILE A 79 2.95 -6.66 3.70
C ILE A 79 3.82 -7.29 4.78
N GLY A 80 4.65 -8.27 4.41
CA GLY A 80 5.61 -8.87 5.33
C GLY A 80 6.62 -7.86 5.86
N SER A 81 7.11 -6.97 4.99
CA SER A 81 7.99 -5.88 5.40
C SER A 81 7.30 -4.91 6.35
N LEU A 82 6.03 -4.62 6.10
CA LEU A 82 5.22 -3.79 6.99
C LEU A 82 5.05 -4.45 8.36
N GLU A 83 4.72 -5.74 8.39
CA GLU A 83 4.58 -6.49 9.63
C GLU A 83 5.87 -6.52 10.43
N GLU A 84 7.01 -6.64 9.75
CA GLU A 84 8.32 -6.62 10.40
C GLU A 84 8.58 -5.29 11.10
N LEU A 85 8.25 -4.18 10.46
CA LEU A 85 8.35 -2.86 11.08
C LEU A 85 7.51 -2.78 12.36
N LEU A 86 6.29 -3.30 12.31
CA LEU A 86 5.39 -3.30 13.47
C LEU A 86 5.92 -4.18 14.59
N ARG A 87 6.49 -5.35 14.27
CA ARG A 87 7.12 -6.22 15.28
C ARG A 87 8.35 -5.58 15.91
N ASN A 88 9.05 -4.73 15.18
CA ASN A 88 10.19 -3.97 15.67
C ASN A 88 9.78 -2.64 16.34
N GLU A 89 8.52 -2.54 16.73
CA GLU A 89 7.98 -1.42 17.50
C GLU A 89 8.00 -0.08 16.77
N ARG A 90 8.02 -0.09 15.41
CA ARG A 90 7.90 1.12 14.62
C ARG A 90 6.44 1.54 14.55
N THR A 91 6.21 2.83 14.63
CA THR A 91 4.89 3.40 14.39
C THR A 91 4.65 3.54 12.90
N VAL A 92 3.50 3.04 12.44
CA VAL A 92 3.13 3.07 11.02
C VAL A 92 1.81 3.81 10.86
N VAL A 93 1.74 4.65 9.86
CA VAL A 93 0.49 5.28 9.40
C VAL A 93 0.13 4.69 8.05
N PHE A 94 -1.06 4.11 7.94
CA PHE A 94 -1.60 3.60 6.70
C PHE A 94 -2.33 4.75 6.00
N ALA A 95 -1.82 5.19 4.86
CA ALA A 95 -2.36 6.32 4.11
C ALA A 95 -3.59 5.86 3.31
N LYS A 96 -4.74 5.78 3.98
CA LYS A 96 -5.97 5.22 3.42
C LYS A 96 -6.41 5.94 2.14
N GLY A 97 -6.33 7.27 2.11
CA GLY A 97 -6.71 8.04 0.93
C GLY A 97 -5.86 7.73 -0.30
N ASP A 98 -4.59 7.40 -0.10
CA ASP A 98 -3.72 6.98 -1.18
C ASP A 98 -4.19 5.65 -1.78
N PHE A 99 -4.54 4.69 -0.92
CA PHE A 99 -5.09 3.41 -1.37
C PHE A 99 -6.48 3.57 -1.99
N ASP A 100 -7.29 4.50 -1.49
CA ASP A 100 -8.63 4.78 -2.03
C ASP A 100 -8.58 5.57 -3.35
N SER A 101 -7.41 6.11 -3.73
CA SER A 101 -7.27 6.86 -4.98
C SER A 101 -7.45 5.99 -6.23
N TYR A 102 -7.51 4.68 -6.05
CA TYR A 102 -7.71 3.74 -7.13
C TYR A 102 -9.18 3.55 -7.46
N ASN A 103 -9.39 3.18 -8.70
CA ASN A 103 -10.70 2.76 -9.18
C ASN A 103 -10.93 1.29 -8.75
N GLU A 104 -11.64 1.10 -7.64
CA GLU A 104 -11.96 -0.24 -7.13
C GLU A 104 -12.68 -1.08 -8.19
N GLN A 105 -13.51 -0.47 -9.02
CA GLN A 105 -14.23 -1.16 -10.07
C GLN A 105 -13.27 -1.85 -11.05
N ARG A 106 -12.15 -1.22 -11.36
CA ARG A 106 -11.13 -1.83 -12.23
C ARG A 106 -10.53 -3.07 -11.61
N PHE A 107 -10.23 -3.04 -10.31
CA PHE A 107 -9.74 -4.22 -9.60
C PHE A 107 -10.76 -5.37 -9.68
N LEU A 108 -12.03 -5.06 -9.47
CA LEU A 108 -13.08 -6.07 -9.49
C LEU A 108 -13.30 -6.65 -10.89
N GLU A 109 -13.06 -5.87 -11.93
CA GLU A 109 -13.16 -6.33 -13.32
C GLU A 109 -11.99 -7.21 -13.74
N VAL A 110 -10.77 -6.85 -13.34
CA VAL A 110 -9.54 -7.44 -13.90
C VAL A 110 -8.88 -8.44 -12.96
N SER A 111 -8.89 -8.15 -11.66
CA SER A 111 -8.17 -8.97 -10.67
C SER A 111 -8.93 -9.10 -9.37
N PRO A 112 -10.20 -9.59 -9.41
CA PRO A 112 -11.01 -9.69 -8.19
C PRO A 112 -10.38 -10.56 -7.11
N ARG A 113 -9.70 -11.65 -7.47
CA ARG A 113 -9.06 -12.55 -6.51
C ARG A 113 -7.86 -11.91 -5.85
N SER A 114 -7.01 -11.26 -6.64
CA SER A 114 -5.82 -10.57 -6.12
C SER A 114 -6.23 -9.43 -5.20
N TYR A 115 -7.25 -8.67 -5.60
CA TYR A 115 -7.76 -7.56 -4.80
C TYR A 115 -8.37 -8.02 -3.48
N LYS A 116 -9.15 -9.11 -3.52
CA LYS A 116 -9.73 -9.71 -2.31
C LYS A 116 -8.64 -10.19 -1.34
N TYR A 117 -7.59 -10.80 -1.88
CA TYR A 117 -6.44 -11.21 -1.07
C TYR A 117 -5.83 -10.02 -0.33
N PHE A 118 -5.58 -8.92 -1.05
CA PHE A 118 -5.06 -7.69 -0.46
C PHE A 118 -5.98 -7.17 0.66
N LYS A 119 -7.27 -7.03 0.37
CA LYS A 119 -8.23 -6.51 1.34
C LYS A 119 -8.27 -7.35 2.61
N ASN A 120 -8.27 -8.67 2.47
CA ASN A 120 -8.30 -9.58 3.61
C ASN A 120 -7.02 -9.46 4.46
N ARG A 121 -5.86 -9.39 3.83
CA ARG A 121 -4.57 -9.27 4.53
C ARG A 121 -4.46 -7.94 5.26
N ILE A 122 -4.83 -6.86 4.62
CA ILE A 122 -4.76 -5.52 5.23
C ILE A 122 -5.76 -5.40 6.37
N THR A 123 -6.99 -5.87 6.18
CA THR A 123 -8.01 -5.84 7.25
C THR A 123 -7.53 -6.59 8.48
N LYS A 124 -6.93 -7.76 8.29
CA LYS A 124 -6.38 -8.56 9.39
C LYS A 124 -5.25 -7.83 10.11
N LEU A 125 -4.33 -7.25 9.35
CA LEU A 125 -3.19 -6.51 9.90
C LEU A 125 -3.66 -5.31 10.72
N LEU A 126 -4.56 -4.52 10.18
CA LEU A 126 -5.10 -3.33 10.87
C LEU A 126 -5.82 -3.72 12.17
N ARG A 127 -6.50 -4.87 12.18
CA ARG A 127 -7.18 -5.36 13.38
C ARG A 127 -6.21 -5.82 14.46
N ILE A 128 -5.13 -6.51 14.07
CA ILE A 128 -4.13 -7.02 15.01
C ILE A 128 -3.33 -5.89 15.66
N TYR A 129 -2.96 -4.89 14.88
CA TYR A 129 -2.05 -3.83 15.31
C TYR A 129 -2.74 -2.48 15.56
N ARG A 130 -4.05 -2.47 15.70
CA ARG A 130 -4.77 -1.23 16.04
C ARG A 130 -4.30 -0.65 17.37
N PRO A 131 -4.36 0.68 17.52
CA PRO A 131 -3.95 1.33 18.74
C PRO A 131 -4.76 0.88 19.96
#